data_97184422deec1eef11af6606403fa3d4
#
_entry.id   97184422deec1eef11af6606403fa3d4
#
_cell.length_a   1.000
_cell.length_b   1.000
_cell.length_c   1.000
_cell.angle_alpha   90.00
_cell.angle_beta   90.00
_cell.angle_gamma   90.00
#
_symmetry.space_group_name_H-M   'P 1'
#
loop_
_entity.id
_entity.type
_entity.pdbx_description
1 polymer ?
#
loop_
_entity_poly.entity_id
_entity_poly.type
_entity_poly.pdbx_seq_one_letter_code
_entity_poly.pdbx_strand_id
1 'polypeptide(L)'
;MDRIETYIGQSILEWNFSKPDQNKMVALGKVVAALFGSTTIANGLSCTQQSVPALFVNIAPGELYQMAQLEATVCGTLPADTAHSVMKQGIALDTVVVPNATTGVTAFTPPGTTGQTINYLVQAAYADADVSLDPTTGASPVVLPFYNASNPASPYQGPNGSGSTSNTFRKGIVSLQVKAGTAAATGS
;
A
#
# COMPACT_ATOMS: atom_id res chain seq x y z
N MET A 1 -14.62 17.78 -11.07
CA MET A 1 -14.34 16.33 -10.98
C MET A 1 -14.57 15.72 -12.35
N ASP A 2 -13.58 15.07 -12.91
CA ASP A 2 -13.62 14.52 -14.26
C ASP A 2 -14.59 13.34 -14.34
N ARG A 3 -15.26 13.20 -15.46
CA ARG A 3 -16.21 12.13 -15.74
C ARG A 3 -15.91 11.53 -17.10
N ILE A 4 -16.17 10.23 -17.26
CA ILE A 4 -16.07 9.57 -18.54
C ILE A 4 -17.37 9.77 -19.30
N GLU A 5 -17.26 10.15 -20.57
CA GLU A 5 -18.37 10.15 -21.50
C GLU A 5 -18.46 8.79 -22.19
N THR A 6 -19.65 8.26 -22.29
CA THR A 6 -19.94 7.00 -23.00
C THR A 6 -21.04 7.21 -24.03
N TYR A 7 -20.95 6.51 -25.15
CA TYR A 7 -21.86 6.66 -26.29
C TYR A 7 -22.64 5.37 -26.53
N ILE A 8 -23.86 5.52 -27.07
CA ILE A 8 -24.69 4.36 -27.46
C ILE A 8 -23.96 3.53 -28.51
N GLY A 9 -23.80 2.23 -28.28
CA GLY A 9 -23.10 1.32 -29.18
C GLY A 9 -21.58 1.29 -29.03
N GLN A 10 -21.02 2.05 -28.08
CA GLN A 10 -19.60 2.00 -27.77
C GLN A 10 -19.22 0.65 -27.14
N SER A 11 -18.11 0.07 -27.58
CA SER A 11 -17.51 -1.09 -26.90
C SER A 11 -16.97 -0.66 -25.53
N ILE A 12 -17.29 -1.43 -24.51
CA ILE A 12 -16.79 -1.21 -23.14
C ILE A 12 -15.40 -1.83 -23.04
N LEU A 13 -14.42 -1.02 -22.63
CA LEU A 13 -13.05 -1.42 -22.38
C LEU A 13 -12.74 -1.30 -20.88
N GLU A 14 -11.68 -1.95 -20.42
CA GLU A 14 -11.28 -1.99 -19.00
C GLU A 14 -11.04 -0.60 -18.40
N TRP A 15 -10.53 0.37 -19.18
CA TRP A 15 -10.32 1.74 -18.71
C TRP A 15 -11.63 2.47 -18.40
N ASN A 16 -12.77 2.04 -18.98
CA ASN A 16 -14.08 2.60 -18.61
C ASN A 16 -14.43 2.36 -17.15
N PHE A 17 -13.85 1.33 -16.53
CA PHE A 17 -14.03 1.03 -15.09
C PHE A 17 -12.92 1.63 -14.24
N SER A 18 -11.66 1.51 -14.64
CA SER A 18 -10.52 1.95 -13.83
C SER A 18 -10.36 3.48 -13.79
N LYS A 19 -10.65 4.19 -14.89
CA LYS A 19 -10.53 5.65 -14.95
C LYS A 19 -11.50 6.41 -14.03
N PRO A 20 -12.78 6.01 -13.88
CA PRO A 20 -13.66 6.61 -12.88
C PRO A 20 -13.14 6.52 -11.45
N ASP A 21 -12.53 5.39 -11.09
CA ASP A 21 -11.96 5.22 -9.73
C ASP A 21 -10.72 6.09 -9.53
N GLN A 22 -9.86 6.22 -10.54
CA GLN A 22 -8.76 7.17 -10.54
C GLN A 22 -9.26 8.61 -10.36
N ASN A 23 -10.32 9.01 -11.09
CA ASN A 23 -10.90 10.35 -10.96
C ASN A 23 -11.49 10.61 -9.56
N LYS A 24 -12.12 9.60 -8.94
CA LYS A 24 -12.61 9.68 -7.56
C LYS A 24 -11.45 9.85 -6.58
N MET A 25 -10.38 9.09 -6.74
CA MET A 25 -9.18 9.18 -5.90
C MET A 25 -8.54 10.58 -5.99
N VAL A 26 -8.43 11.14 -7.20
CA VAL A 26 -7.94 12.51 -7.41
C VAL A 26 -8.84 13.53 -6.71
N ALA A 27 -10.16 13.43 -6.89
CA ALA A 27 -11.10 14.35 -6.28
C ALA A 27 -11.04 14.30 -4.76
N LEU A 28 -11.06 13.11 -4.17
CA LEU A 28 -10.94 12.90 -2.73
C LEU A 28 -9.59 13.42 -2.20
N GLY A 29 -8.49 13.09 -2.86
CA GLY A 29 -7.16 13.55 -2.48
C GLY A 29 -7.03 15.07 -2.50
N LYS A 30 -7.67 15.75 -3.46
CA LYS A 30 -7.72 17.22 -3.52
C LYS A 30 -8.56 17.81 -2.39
N VAL A 31 -9.68 17.19 -2.02
CA VAL A 31 -10.50 17.63 -0.88
C VAL A 31 -9.73 17.49 0.43
N VAL A 32 -9.08 16.34 0.65
CA VAL A 32 -8.26 16.12 1.84
C VAL A 32 -7.13 17.16 1.92
N ALA A 33 -6.43 17.41 0.82
CA ALA A 33 -5.37 18.42 0.77
C ALA A 33 -5.89 19.85 1.02
N ALA A 34 -7.11 20.18 0.58
CA ALA A 34 -7.73 21.47 0.83
C ALA A 34 -8.12 21.67 2.30
N LEU A 35 -8.53 20.60 2.99
CA LEU A 35 -8.93 20.65 4.40
C LEU A 35 -7.74 20.61 5.36
N PHE A 36 -6.74 19.80 5.07
CA PHE A 36 -5.64 19.48 6.01
C PHE A 36 -4.26 19.95 5.50
N GLY A 37 -4.16 20.49 4.30
CA GLY A 37 -2.90 20.86 3.68
C GLY A 37 -2.19 19.66 3.02
N SER A 38 -0.95 19.89 2.61
CA SER A 38 -0.12 18.87 1.92
C SER A 38 0.89 18.17 2.84
N THR A 39 0.87 18.47 4.12
CA THR A 39 1.74 17.83 5.12
C THR A 39 1.26 16.41 5.41
N THR A 40 2.18 15.50 5.65
CA THR A 40 1.84 14.14 6.08
C THR A 40 1.13 14.17 7.43
N ILE A 41 -0.01 13.48 7.51
CA ILE A 41 -0.86 13.40 8.71
C ILE A 41 -1.01 11.93 9.08
N ALA A 42 -0.83 11.61 10.34
CA ALA A 42 -1.10 10.28 10.89
C ALA A 42 -2.23 10.37 11.92
N ASN A 43 -3.15 9.42 11.88
CA ASN A 43 -4.19 9.21 12.86
C ASN A 43 -4.12 7.78 13.38
N GLY A 44 -4.05 7.58 14.70
CA GLY A 44 -3.70 6.29 15.28
C GLY A 44 -2.20 6.02 15.19
N LEU A 45 -1.80 4.81 14.77
CA LEU A 45 -0.41 4.35 14.62
C LEU A 45 0.44 4.55 15.90
N SER A 46 -0.17 4.49 17.07
CA SER A 46 0.56 4.66 18.34
C SER A 46 1.56 3.53 18.53
N CYS A 47 2.80 3.91 18.93
CA CYS A 47 3.86 2.97 19.22
C CYS A 47 3.86 2.66 20.73
N THR A 48 3.69 1.41 21.11
CA THR A 48 3.59 0.97 22.49
C THR A 48 4.52 -0.22 22.77
N GLN A 49 5.01 -0.30 24.01
CA GLN A 49 5.74 -1.47 24.47
C GLN A 49 4.82 -2.69 24.50
N GLN A 50 5.38 -3.88 24.28
CA GLN A 50 4.64 -5.13 24.50
C GLN A 50 4.33 -5.35 25.98
N SER A 51 3.20 -6.02 26.28
CA SER A 51 2.76 -6.30 27.65
C SER A 51 3.76 -7.14 28.45
N VAL A 52 4.47 -8.05 27.78
CA VAL A 52 5.67 -8.71 28.31
C VAL A 52 6.86 -8.00 27.67
N PRO A 53 7.75 -7.37 28.46
CA PRO A 53 8.89 -6.67 27.91
C PRO A 53 9.73 -7.55 26.99
N ALA A 54 9.88 -7.12 25.75
CA ALA A 54 10.66 -7.79 24.73
C ALA A 54 11.34 -6.74 23.84
N LEU A 55 12.25 -7.17 22.98
CA LEU A 55 12.92 -6.29 22.01
C LEU A 55 12.04 -6.04 20.77
N PHE A 56 10.77 -5.73 21.02
CA PHE A 56 9.76 -5.43 20.01
C PHE A 56 8.81 -4.34 20.54
N VAL A 57 8.20 -3.59 19.63
CA VAL A 57 7.12 -2.66 19.93
C VAL A 57 5.90 -2.95 19.07
N ASN A 58 4.74 -2.57 19.55
CA ASN A 58 3.48 -2.68 18.82
C ASN A 58 3.14 -1.33 18.18
N ILE A 59 2.83 -1.34 16.90
CA ILE A 59 2.24 -0.19 16.22
C ILE A 59 0.75 -0.49 16.06
N ALA A 60 -0.07 0.32 16.69
CA ALA A 60 -1.53 0.18 16.66
C ALA A 60 -2.09 0.42 15.25
N PRO A 61 -3.31 -0.05 14.96
CA PRO A 61 -4.05 0.32 13.74
C PRO A 61 -4.15 1.83 13.57
N GLY A 62 -4.26 2.28 12.34
CA GLY A 62 -4.39 3.70 12.04
C GLY A 62 -4.27 3.99 10.56
N GLU A 63 -4.18 5.26 10.25
CA GLU A 63 -4.20 5.81 8.90
C GLU A 63 -3.07 6.82 8.72
N LEU A 64 -2.54 6.86 7.51
CA LEU A 64 -1.54 7.83 7.10
C LEU A 64 -2.02 8.53 5.84
N TYR A 65 -2.02 9.85 5.86
CA TYR A 65 -2.30 10.68 4.70
C TYR A 65 -1.00 11.33 4.23
N GLN A 66 -0.61 11.08 3.01
CA GLN A 66 0.66 11.56 2.45
C GLN A 66 0.50 11.92 0.98
N MET A 67 1.20 12.96 0.55
CA MET A 67 1.31 13.29 -0.87
C MET A 67 2.09 12.17 -1.58
N ALA A 68 1.45 11.56 -2.57
CA ALA A 68 2.04 10.52 -3.40
C ALA A 68 1.62 10.72 -4.86
N GLN A 69 2.37 10.11 -5.76
CA GLN A 69 2.06 10.13 -7.18
C GLN A 69 0.71 9.46 -7.43
N LEU A 70 -0.01 9.93 -8.44
CA LEU A 70 -1.35 9.46 -8.75
C LEU A 70 -1.36 7.96 -9.05
N GLU A 71 -0.45 7.54 -9.90
CA GLU A 71 -0.17 6.14 -10.17
C GLU A 71 1.34 5.92 -10.13
N ALA A 72 1.86 5.43 -9.01
CA ALA A 72 3.30 5.22 -8.84
C ALA A 72 3.83 4.05 -9.68
N THR A 73 2.98 3.07 -9.97
CA THR A 73 3.28 1.92 -10.81
C THR A 73 2.12 1.65 -11.76
N VAL A 74 2.39 0.98 -12.88
CA VAL A 74 1.37 0.55 -13.85
C VAL A 74 0.53 -0.56 -13.21
N CYS A 75 -0.80 -0.41 -13.25
CA CYS A 75 -1.76 -1.44 -12.88
C CYS A 75 -2.92 -1.45 -13.88
N GLY A 76 -3.19 -2.60 -14.48
CA GLY A 76 -4.14 -2.70 -15.59
C GLY A 76 -3.64 -1.92 -16.80
N THR A 77 -4.53 -1.17 -17.45
CA THR A 77 -4.23 -0.38 -18.66
C THR A 77 -3.95 1.09 -18.39
N LEU A 78 -4.12 1.56 -17.14
CA LEU A 78 -3.80 2.95 -16.81
C LEU A 78 -2.28 3.09 -16.61
N PRO A 79 -1.63 4.03 -17.31
CA PRO A 79 -0.21 4.29 -17.12
C PRO A 79 0.05 4.95 -15.77
N ALA A 80 1.28 4.80 -15.28
CA ALA A 80 1.76 5.55 -14.12
C ALA A 80 1.81 7.05 -14.44
N ASP A 81 1.37 7.88 -13.49
CA ASP A 81 1.51 9.33 -13.54
C ASP A 81 2.54 9.78 -12.49
N THR A 82 3.75 10.04 -12.94
CA THR A 82 4.85 10.49 -12.07
C THR A 82 4.97 12.01 -12.00
N ALA A 83 4.16 12.75 -12.76
CA ALA A 83 4.18 14.21 -12.80
C ALA A 83 3.25 14.85 -11.77
N HIS A 84 2.20 14.14 -11.36
CA HIS A 84 1.18 14.69 -10.47
C HIS A 84 1.11 13.94 -9.14
N SER A 85 0.91 14.69 -8.07
CA SER A 85 0.73 14.16 -6.73
C SER A 85 -0.62 14.57 -6.17
N VAL A 86 -1.21 13.66 -5.40
CA VAL A 86 -2.44 13.89 -4.64
C VAL A 86 -2.28 13.36 -3.22
N MET A 87 -3.10 13.82 -2.30
CA MET A 87 -3.13 13.25 -0.96
C MET A 87 -3.73 11.84 -1.04
N LYS A 88 -2.93 10.83 -0.75
CA LYS A 88 -3.36 9.43 -0.68
C LYS A 88 -3.44 8.96 0.76
N GLN A 89 -4.34 8.00 1.02
CA GLN A 89 -4.55 7.40 2.32
C GLN A 89 -3.97 5.98 2.35
N GLY A 90 -3.06 5.74 3.29
CA GLY A 90 -2.61 4.40 3.67
C GLY A 90 -3.34 3.95 4.92
N ILE A 91 -3.81 2.70 4.95
CA ILE A 91 -4.59 2.15 6.07
C ILE A 91 -3.85 0.94 6.64
N ALA A 92 -3.69 0.90 7.96
CA ALA A 92 -3.27 -0.25 8.74
C ALA A 92 -4.46 -0.70 9.62
N LEU A 93 -5.06 -1.84 9.29
CA LEU A 93 -6.23 -2.37 10.00
C LEU A 93 -5.85 -3.14 11.26
N ASP A 94 -4.66 -3.71 11.29
CA ASP A 94 -4.20 -4.58 12.36
C ASP A 94 -2.99 -3.99 13.09
N THR A 95 -2.78 -4.42 14.32
CA THR A 95 -1.56 -4.12 15.07
C THR A 95 -0.37 -4.83 14.41
N VAL A 96 0.71 -4.08 14.17
CA VAL A 96 1.94 -4.60 13.61
C VAL A 96 3.03 -4.63 14.68
N VAL A 97 3.63 -5.80 14.88
CA VAL A 97 4.81 -5.96 15.75
C VAL A 97 6.05 -5.59 14.95
N VAL A 98 6.84 -4.65 15.45
CA VAL A 98 8.11 -4.22 14.84
C VAL A 98 9.28 -4.39 15.83
N PRO A 99 10.48 -4.70 15.32
CA PRO A 99 10.84 -4.96 13.93
C PRO A 99 10.36 -6.33 13.44
N ASN A 100 10.28 -6.47 12.13
CA ASN A 100 9.94 -7.73 11.46
C ASN A 100 10.66 -7.80 10.09
N ALA A 101 10.47 -8.88 9.35
CA ALA A 101 11.15 -9.11 8.08
C ALA A 101 10.92 -8.02 7.00
N THR A 102 9.85 -7.22 7.11
CA THR A 102 9.49 -6.17 6.13
C THR A 102 9.92 -4.77 6.54
N THR A 103 10.41 -4.58 7.78
CA THR A 103 10.71 -3.24 8.33
C THR A 103 12.17 -2.79 8.14
N GLY A 104 13.00 -3.57 7.44
CA GLY A 104 14.41 -3.26 7.18
C GLY A 104 15.37 -3.67 8.30
N VAL A 105 14.86 -3.85 9.53
CA VAL A 105 15.58 -4.42 10.68
C VAL A 105 14.73 -5.57 11.20
N THR A 106 15.32 -6.74 11.38
CA THR A 106 14.59 -7.95 11.79
C THR A 106 14.49 -8.12 13.30
N ALA A 107 15.37 -7.46 14.06
CA ALA A 107 15.36 -7.47 15.53
C ALA A 107 16.00 -6.20 16.07
N PHE A 108 15.51 -5.71 17.21
CA PHE A 108 16.27 -4.75 18.01
C PHE A 108 17.39 -5.50 18.74
N THR A 109 18.61 -5.03 18.59
CA THR A 109 19.78 -5.65 19.24
C THR A 109 20.36 -4.69 20.28
N PRO A 110 20.67 -5.16 21.51
CA PRO A 110 21.35 -4.31 22.47
C PRO A 110 22.78 -4.01 22.00
N PRO A 111 23.38 -2.89 22.47
CA PRO A 111 24.79 -2.59 22.20
C PRO A 111 25.70 -3.71 22.70
N GLY A 112 26.77 -4.01 21.94
CA GLY A 112 27.76 -4.99 22.34
C GLY A 112 28.71 -4.52 23.44
N THR A 113 28.72 -3.22 23.77
CA THR A 113 29.62 -2.62 24.78
C THR A 113 28.78 -2.08 25.94
N THR A 114 29.13 -2.44 27.15
CA THR A 114 28.49 -1.95 28.39
C THR A 114 28.59 -0.42 28.46
N GLY A 115 27.49 0.23 28.87
CA GLY A 115 27.40 1.69 28.99
C GLY A 115 27.07 2.41 27.68
N GLN A 116 26.85 1.68 26.58
CA GLN A 116 26.35 2.26 25.34
C GLN A 116 24.85 2.06 25.18
N THR A 117 24.24 2.93 24.36
CA THR A 117 22.84 2.85 23.93
C THR A 117 22.75 2.89 22.41
N ILE A 118 21.67 2.32 21.85
CA ILE A 118 21.31 2.45 20.43
C ILE A 118 19.92 3.03 20.38
N ASN A 119 19.72 4.08 19.58
CA ASN A 119 18.40 4.60 19.25
C ASN A 119 17.88 3.92 17.98
N TYR A 120 16.60 3.56 17.98
CA TYR A 120 15.92 3.04 16.81
C TYR A 120 14.83 4.01 16.39
N LEU A 121 14.84 4.40 15.11
CA LEU A 121 13.78 5.21 14.52
C LEU A 121 12.77 4.29 13.84
N VAL A 122 11.52 4.33 14.29
CA VAL A 122 10.38 3.71 13.60
C VAL A 122 9.68 4.81 12.80
N GLN A 123 9.60 4.62 11.50
CA GLN A 123 8.97 5.57 10.60
C GLN A 123 7.86 4.89 9.78
N ALA A 124 6.84 5.67 9.42
CA ALA A 124 5.73 5.25 8.58
C ALA A 124 5.68 6.09 7.30
N ALA A 125 5.35 5.46 6.18
CA ALA A 125 5.12 6.12 4.90
C ALA A 125 3.95 5.47 4.18
N TYR A 126 3.30 6.24 3.30
CA TYR A 126 2.33 5.67 2.35
C TYR A 126 3.05 4.78 1.33
N ALA A 127 2.42 3.66 0.99
CA ALA A 127 2.84 2.83 -0.15
C ALA A 127 1.63 2.23 -0.87
N ASP A 128 1.74 2.08 -2.19
CA ASP A 128 0.84 1.25 -2.97
C ASP A 128 1.31 -0.20 -2.91
N ALA A 129 0.40 -1.15 -2.67
CA ALA A 129 0.67 -2.58 -2.67
C ALA A 129 -0.30 -3.30 -3.60
N ASP A 130 0.24 -3.93 -4.64
CA ASP A 130 -0.54 -4.77 -5.53
C ASP A 130 -0.66 -6.18 -4.95
N VAL A 131 -1.88 -6.66 -4.82
CA VAL A 131 -2.19 -7.96 -4.22
C VAL A 131 -3.09 -8.80 -5.11
N SER A 132 -2.86 -10.11 -5.09
CA SER A 132 -3.67 -11.11 -5.77
C SER A 132 -4.65 -11.71 -4.77
N LEU A 133 -5.89 -11.22 -4.78
CA LEU A 133 -6.98 -11.70 -3.93
C LEU A 133 -8.20 -12.01 -4.79
N ASP A 134 -8.88 -13.12 -4.50
CA ASP A 134 -10.19 -13.40 -5.08
C ASP A 134 -11.20 -12.37 -4.53
N PRO A 135 -11.83 -11.57 -5.41
CA PRO A 135 -12.79 -10.55 -4.96
C PRO A 135 -14.00 -11.10 -4.21
N THR A 136 -14.33 -12.39 -4.40
CA THR A 136 -15.50 -13.04 -3.80
C THR A 136 -15.17 -13.70 -2.47
N THR A 137 -14.04 -14.40 -2.40
CA THR A 137 -13.67 -15.24 -1.24
C THR A 137 -12.57 -14.64 -0.38
N GLY A 138 -11.81 -13.66 -0.92
CA GLY A 138 -10.62 -13.12 -0.29
C GLY A 138 -9.41 -14.07 -0.32
N ALA A 139 -9.50 -15.22 -0.99
CA ALA A 139 -8.41 -16.18 -1.09
C ALA A 139 -7.22 -15.59 -1.91
N SER A 140 -6.01 -15.96 -1.56
CA SER A 140 -4.77 -15.51 -2.20
C SER A 140 -3.80 -16.67 -2.36
N PRO A 141 -3.09 -16.77 -3.49
CA PRO A 141 -3.23 -15.98 -4.73
C PRO A 141 -4.40 -16.46 -5.60
N VAL A 142 -4.85 -15.64 -6.55
CA VAL A 142 -5.93 -15.96 -7.49
C VAL A 142 -5.44 -15.98 -8.93
N VAL A 143 -5.92 -16.97 -9.70
CA VAL A 143 -5.77 -17.03 -11.15
C VAL A 143 -7.11 -16.65 -11.77
N LEU A 144 -7.15 -15.52 -12.49
CA LEU A 144 -8.39 -15.03 -13.11
C LEU A 144 -8.66 -15.76 -14.42
N PRO A 145 -9.95 -16.00 -14.76
CA PRO A 145 -10.33 -16.47 -16.09
C PRO A 145 -10.32 -15.33 -17.11
N PHE A 146 -9.71 -15.56 -18.26
CA PHE A 146 -9.68 -14.63 -19.39
C PHE A 146 -10.47 -15.17 -20.58
N TYR A 147 -11.07 -14.28 -21.37
CA TYR A 147 -11.86 -14.64 -22.53
C TYR A 147 -11.03 -15.41 -23.55
N ASN A 148 -11.54 -16.54 -24.00
CA ASN A 148 -10.98 -17.39 -25.06
C ASN A 148 -11.88 -17.34 -26.29
N ALA A 149 -11.48 -16.57 -27.30
CA ALA A 149 -12.27 -16.41 -28.54
C ALA A 149 -12.42 -17.71 -29.33
N SER A 150 -11.45 -18.62 -29.25
CA SER A 150 -11.46 -19.90 -29.94
C SER A 150 -12.38 -20.93 -29.27
N ASN A 151 -12.58 -20.83 -27.97
CA ASN A 151 -13.47 -21.69 -27.19
C ASN A 151 -14.05 -20.93 -25.98
N PRO A 152 -15.16 -20.20 -26.16
CA PRO A 152 -15.76 -19.40 -25.09
C PRO A 152 -16.22 -20.22 -23.86
N ALA A 153 -16.50 -21.51 -24.05
CA ALA A 153 -16.87 -22.40 -22.95
C ALA A 153 -15.66 -22.82 -22.06
N SER A 154 -14.43 -22.54 -22.49
CA SER A 154 -13.20 -22.88 -21.77
C SER A 154 -12.30 -21.64 -21.69
N PRO A 155 -12.53 -20.74 -20.71
CA PRO A 155 -11.71 -19.55 -20.52
C PRO A 155 -10.24 -19.89 -20.27
N TYR A 156 -9.34 -19.03 -20.74
CA TYR A 156 -7.94 -19.11 -20.37
C TYR A 156 -7.77 -18.89 -18.87
N GLN A 157 -6.92 -19.68 -18.24
CA GLN A 157 -6.53 -19.50 -16.85
C GLN A 157 -5.28 -18.61 -16.77
N GLY A 158 -5.41 -17.42 -16.20
CA GLY A 158 -4.36 -16.41 -16.21
C GLY A 158 -4.16 -15.73 -17.57
N PRO A 159 -3.35 -14.67 -17.64
CA PRO A 159 -3.05 -13.96 -18.87
C PRO A 159 -2.51 -14.91 -19.94
N ASN A 160 -3.12 -14.89 -21.14
CA ASN A 160 -2.75 -15.76 -22.27
C ASN A 160 -2.74 -17.27 -21.97
N GLY A 161 -3.48 -17.74 -20.95
CA GLY A 161 -3.50 -19.15 -20.58
C GLY A 161 -2.24 -19.62 -19.84
N SER A 162 -1.48 -18.72 -19.27
CA SER A 162 -0.22 -19.02 -18.59
C SER A 162 -0.38 -19.74 -17.25
N GLY A 163 -1.58 -19.77 -16.66
CA GLY A 163 -1.82 -20.22 -15.30
C GLY A 163 -1.26 -19.28 -14.23
N SER A 164 -0.74 -18.11 -14.62
CA SER A 164 -0.13 -17.15 -13.71
C SER A 164 -1.19 -16.43 -12.88
N THR A 165 -0.85 -16.10 -11.64
CA THR A 165 -1.70 -15.29 -10.76
C THR A 165 -1.79 -13.86 -11.25
N SER A 166 -2.92 -13.21 -10.97
CA SER A 166 -3.20 -11.83 -11.37
C SER A 166 -3.38 -10.95 -10.15
N ASN A 167 -2.82 -9.75 -10.17
CA ASN A 167 -3.13 -8.75 -9.17
C ASN A 167 -4.55 -8.23 -9.42
N THR A 168 -5.37 -8.22 -8.39
CA THR A 168 -6.79 -7.83 -8.43
C THR A 168 -7.06 -6.55 -7.69
N PHE A 169 -6.21 -6.21 -6.69
CA PHE A 169 -6.34 -4.98 -5.91
C PHE A 169 -5.00 -4.26 -5.81
N ARG A 170 -5.08 -2.93 -5.85
CA ARG A 170 -4.03 -2.05 -5.37
C ARG A 170 -4.50 -1.42 -4.07
N LYS A 171 -3.81 -1.74 -2.98
CA LYS A 171 -4.12 -1.25 -1.64
C LYS A 171 -3.20 -0.08 -1.28
N GLY A 172 -3.77 0.99 -0.73
CA GLY A 172 -3.00 1.99 -0.02
C GLY A 172 -2.69 1.49 1.38
N ILE A 173 -1.43 1.27 1.67
CA ILE A 173 -0.98 0.72 2.96
C ILE A 173 -0.07 1.69 3.71
N VAL A 174 0.02 1.49 5.02
CA VAL A 174 1.06 2.11 5.84
C VAL A 174 2.28 1.19 5.80
N SER A 175 3.34 1.66 5.13
CA SER A 175 4.63 0.98 5.10
C SER A 175 5.47 1.42 6.30
N LEU A 176 5.84 0.48 7.14
CA LEU A 176 6.67 0.72 8.33
C LEU A 176 8.13 0.38 8.02
N GLN A 177 9.04 1.24 8.47
CA GLN A 177 10.47 1.02 8.41
C GLN A 177 11.11 1.28 9.76
N VAL A 178 12.14 0.51 10.07
CA VAL A 178 12.98 0.69 11.25
C VAL A 178 14.40 0.98 10.80
N LYS A 179 14.99 2.02 11.37
CA LYS A 179 16.41 2.35 11.17
C LYS A 179 17.14 2.29 12.51
N ALA A 180 18.23 1.53 12.54
CA ALA A 180 19.12 1.50 13.68
C ALA A 180 20.09 2.67 13.62
N GLY A 181 20.28 3.33 14.74
CA GLY A 181 21.40 4.25 14.96
C GLY A 181 22.70 3.52 15.26
N THR A 182 23.72 4.27 15.59
CA THR A 182 25.04 3.75 15.99
C THR A 182 25.10 3.63 17.53
N ALA A 183 25.70 2.55 18.03
CA ALA A 183 25.93 2.42 19.46
C ALA A 183 26.92 3.47 19.95
N ALA A 184 26.52 4.27 20.95
CA ALA A 184 27.35 5.32 21.55
C ALA A 184 27.04 5.50 23.03
N ALA A 185 27.91 6.16 23.79
CA ALA A 185 27.71 6.44 25.23
C ALA A 185 26.43 7.29 25.47
N THR A 186 26.03 8.13 24.51
CA THR A 186 24.84 8.97 24.56
C THR A 186 23.69 8.47 23.69
N GLY A 187 23.92 7.41 22.91
CA GLY A 187 23.03 6.93 21.86
C GLY A 187 22.96 7.88 20.63
N SER A 188 22.92 7.35 19.44
CA SER A 188 22.82 8.12 18.18
C SER A 188 21.96 7.39 17.15
#